data_77be68d98c72894f674e51c4bdf5616d
#
_entry.id   77be68d98c72894f674e51c4bdf5616d
#
_cell.length_a   1.000
_cell.length_b   1.000
_cell.length_c   1.000
_cell.angle_alpha   90.00
_cell.angle_beta   90.00
_cell.angle_gamma   90.00
#
_symmetry.space_group_name_H-M   'P 1'
#
loop_
_entity.id
_entity.type
_entity.pdbx_description
1 polymer ?
#
loop_
_entity_poly.entity_id
_entity_poly.type
_entity_poly.pdbx_seq_one_letter_code
_entity_poly.pdbx_strand_id
1 'polypeptide(L)'
;GNYVGLYVNDESINKQFLEKHFGEKDGPLFKCDNITRYCDTANAPSAMPPNLYYMGMNPSVYYDSYDMKSDEGWDELVELIRTIEFDFNNLQSILNVDRVLWAFAANQVLLNLDCYNTYYVHNFYLYQTEDGLFQMIPWDLDNSFTGGIMGWNYWSPANVYEFEPYILGPPLVGSTPAWEQRPLLNKILENGFYRNLYSAHLRTIINELDTAAIRTNIEDLQDLAYPAVVQDVNKPFSNAQFYENAENAIWTNWGFGGIMSTLHERLLYLSSHPEINRTAPIIDSV
;
A
#
# COMPACT_ATOMS: atom_id res chain seq x y z
N GLY A 1 -27.94 13.96 20.89
CA GLY A 1 -27.01 14.54 19.92
C GLY A 1 -27.62 14.46 18.53
N ASN A 2 -27.17 15.28 17.62
CA ASN A 2 -27.59 15.18 16.23
C ASN A 2 -26.81 14.07 15.53
N TYR A 3 -27.49 13.28 14.70
CA TYR A 3 -26.84 12.32 13.81
C TYR A 3 -26.00 13.07 12.75
N VAL A 4 -24.74 12.69 12.60
CA VAL A 4 -23.80 13.40 11.71
C VAL A 4 -23.48 12.59 10.44
N GLY A 5 -23.48 11.28 10.52
CA GLY A 5 -23.19 10.35 9.42
C GLY A 5 -22.63 9.03 9.93
N LEU A 6 -22.37 8.13 8.97
CA LEU A 6 -21.65 6.88 9.21
C LEU A 6 -20.17 7.09 8.88
N TYR A 7 -19.30 6.71 9.81
CA TYR A 7 -17.86 6.87 9.66
C TYR A 7 -17.14 5.56 9.98
N VAL A 8 -16.03 5.32 9.30
CA VAL A 8 -15.10 4.25 9.65
C VAL A 8 -14.37 4.61 10.96
N ASN A 9 -14.15 3.62 11.81
CA ASN A 9 -13.36 3.78 13.03
C ASN A 9 -12.09 2.91 12.92
N ASP A 10 -11.00 3.54 12.49
CA ASP A 10 -9.71 2.88 12.31
C ASP A 10 -8.84 2.95 13.55
N GLU A 11 -8.03 1.92 13.77
CA GLU A 11 -7.03 1.92 14.85
C GLU A 11 -5.85 2.83 14.45
N SER A 12 -5.65 3.91 15.21
CA SER A 12 -4.54 4.83 14.96
C SER A 12 -3.18 4.17 15.25
N ILE A 13 -2.21 4.34 14.36
CA ILE A 13 -0.82 3.89 14.57
C ILE A 13 -0.14 4.85 15.55
N ASN A 14 -0.13 4.47 16.82
CA ASN A 14 0.41 5.21 17.95
C ASN A 14 1.08 4.24 18.94
N LYS A 15 1.54 4.74 20.09
CA LYS A 15 2.18 3.91 21.12
C LYS A 15 1.31 2.73 21.60
N GLN A 16 -0.02 2.86 21.61
CA GLN A 16 -0.91 1.76 22.01
C GLN A 16 -0.97 0.67 20.93
N PHE A 17 -1.03 1.09 19.66
CA PHE A 17 -0.94 0.18 18.53
C PHE A 17 0.39 -0.59 18.55
N LEU A 18 1.51 0.13 18.72
CA LEU A 18 2.85 -0.47 18.74
C LEU A 18 2.97 -1.49 19.86
N GLU A 19 2.58 -1.14 21.08
CA GLU A 19 2.63 -2.07 22.21
C GLU A 19 1.77 -3.31 22.00
N LYS A 20 0.57 -3.14 21.41
CA LYS A 20 -0.36 -4.25 21.12
C LYS A 20 0.17 -5.20 20.05
N HIS A 21 0.78 -4.68 19.00
CA HIS A 21 1.14 -5.45 17.80
C HIS A 21 2.62 -5.85 17.73
N PHE A 22 3.51 -5.14 18.44
CA PHE A 22 4.95 -5.42 18.47
C PHE A 22 5.45 -5.78 19.88
N GLY A 23 4.66 -5.54 20.94
CA GLY A 23 5.08 -5.78 22.31
C GLY A 23 5.97 -4.67 22.89
N GLU A 24 6.19 -3.60 22.15
CA GLU A 24 7.05 -2.46 22.46
C GLU A 24 6.55 -1.20 21.75
N LYS A 25 6.98 0.00 22.17
CA LYS A 25 6.38 1.26 21.68
C LYS A 25 7.28 2.48 21.64
N ASP A 26 8.53 2.35 22.08
CA ASP A 26 9.39 3.52 22.31
C ASP A 26 10.45 3.72 21.21
N GLY A 27 10.48 2.84 20.20
CA GLY A 27 11.36 2.98 19.04
C GLY A 27 10.97 4.11 18.08
N PRO A 28 11.88 4.49 17.18
CA PRO A 28 11.64 5.44 16.11
C PRO A 28 10.39 5.14 15.29
N LEU A 29 9.49 6.10 15.16
CA LEU A 29 8.25 5.99 14.39
C LEU A 29 8.11 7.17 13.43
N PHE A 30 7.91 6.86 12.15
CA PHE A 30 7.70 7.84 11.08
C PHE A 30 6.40 7.57 10.36
N LYS A 31 5.54 8.59 10.23
CA LYS A 31 4.42 8.59 9.28
C LYS A 31 4.94 9.05 7.91
N CYS A 32 4.73 8.23 6.91
CA CYS A 32 5.16 8.44 5.54
C CYS A 32 3.94 8.74 4.66
N ASP A 33 3.41 9.96 4.79
CA ASP A 33 2.11 10.36 4.24
C ASP A 33 2.11 11.79 3.67
N ASN A 34 3.27 12.35 3.39
CA ASN A 34 3.35 13.72 2.92
C ASN A 34 3.05 13.84 1.42
N ILE A 35 1.76 13.89 1.06
CA ILE A 35 1.28 14.08 -0.30
C ILE A 35 0.91 15.53 -0.65
N THR A 36 0.85 16.43 0.32
CA THR A 36 0.38 17.81 0.10
C THR A 36 1.10 18.54 -1.03
N ARG A 37 2.23 18.01 -1.46
CA ARG A 37 3.06 18.53 -2.54
C ARG A 37 3.02 17.71 -3.82
N TYR A 38 2.41 16.51 -3.78
CA TYR A 38 2.19 15.64 -4.95
C TYR A 38 0.96 16.03 -5.76
N CYS A 39 -0.06 16.55 -5.10
CA CYS A 39 -1.32 16.88 -5.75
C CYS A 39 -1.27 18.17 -6.57
N ASP A 40 -0.19 18.93 -6.50
CA ASP A 40 0.04 20.06 -7.41
C ASP A 40 0.72 19.54 -8.69
N THR A 41 -0.07 18.93 -9.55
CA THR A 41 0.37 18.23 -10.77
C THR A 41 1.00 19.12 -11.85
N ALA A 42 1.01 20.43 -11.67
CA ALA A 42 1.56 21.35 -12.65
C ALA A 42 3.07 21.59 -12.48
N ASN A 43 3.63 21.27 -11.32
CA ASN A 43 5.05 21.52 -11.01
C ASN A 43 5.63 20.37 -10.19
N ALA A 44 6.95 20.16 -10.31
CA ALA A 44 7.66 19.24 -9.40
C ALA A 44 7.36 19.61 -7.95
N PRO A 45 7.15 18.62 -7.05
CA PRO A 45 6.86 18.89 -5.66
C PRO A 45 7.97 19.70 -5.02
N SER A 46 7.60 20.64 -4.14
CA SER A 46 8.57 21.51 -3.46
C SER A 46 9.41 20.77 -2.39
N ALA A 47 9.03 19.52 -2.06
CA ALA A 47 9.80 18.57 -1.27
C ALA A 47 9.69 17.17 -1.84
N MET A 48 10.65 16.32 -1.48
CA MET A 48 10.61 14.90 -1.82
C MET A 48 9.47 14.20 -1.07
N PRO A 49 8.76 13.26 -1.71
CA PRO A 49 7.87 12.35 -0.99
C PRO A 49 8.68 11.40 -0.10
N PRO A 50 8.02 10.64 0.80
CA PRO A 50 8.68 9.64 1.64
C PRO A 50 9.06 8.37 0.86
N ASN A 51 9.80 8.53 -0.23
CA ASN A 51 10.10 7.46 -1.20
C ASN A 51 11.39 6.68 -0.90
N LEU A 52 12.04 6.96 0.23
CA LEU A 52 13.31 6.34 0.63
C LEU A 52 14.47 6.65 -0.35
N TYR A 53 14.39 7.77 -1.05
CA TYR A 53 15.46 8.25 -1.93
C TYR A 53 16.57 8.93 -1.11
N TYR A 54 17.82 8.58 -1.40
CA TYR A 54 18.96 9.14 -0.68
C TYR A 54 19.25 10.59 -1.10
N MET A 55 19.12 11.51 -0.15
CA MET A 55 19.39 12.95 -0.33
C MET A 55 20.64 13.43 0.41
N GLY A 56 21.34 12.54 1.12
CA GLY A 56 22.55 12.86 1.89
C GLY A 56 22.44 12.43 3.36
N MET A 57 23.54 12.60 4.11
CA MET A 57 23.65 12.17 5.51
C MET A 57 23.05 13.18 6.53
N ASN A 58 22.71 14.38 6.08
CA ASN A 58 22.13 15.37 6.98
C ASN A 58 20.63 15.09 7.17
N PRO A 59 20.14 14.75 8.38
CA PRO A 59 18.72 14.47 8.61
C PRO A 59 17.78 15.59 8.18
N SER A 60 18.23 16.84 8.24
CA SER A 60 17.38 17.99 7.93
C SER A 60 16.82 18.01 6.51
N VAL A 61 17.44 17.30 5.55
CA VAL A 61 16.93 17.22 4.17
C VAL A 61 15.70 16.32 4.06
N TYR A 62 15.37 15.53 5.09
CA TYR A 62 14.24 14.62 5.14
C TYR A 62 13.05 15.15 5.94
N TYR A 63 13.20 16.24 6.70
CA TYR A 63 12.17 16.74 7.61
C TYR A 63 10.85 17.12 6.92
N ASP A 64 10.93 17.54 5.66
CA ASP A 64 9.74 17.85 4.86
C ASP A 64 9.09 16.61 4.22
N SER A 65 9.77 15.47 4.21
CA SER A 65 9.31 14.23 3.56
C SER A 65 8.66 13.26 4.53
N TYR A 66 9.13 13.23 5.78
CA TYR A 66 8.71 12.28 6.81
C TYR A 66 8.22 13.00 8.04
N ASP A 67 7.14 12.53 8.65
CA ASP A 67 6.58 13.07 9.88
C ASP A 67 6.96 12.15 11.05
N MET A 68 8.02 12.52 11.78
CA MET A 68 8.49 11.77 12.94
C MET A 68 7.47 11.86 14.09
N LYS A 69 7.02 10.71 14.59
CA LYS A 69 6.03 10.57 15.67
C LYS A 69 6.66 10.15 16.99
N SER A 70 7.94 9.83 17.01
CA SER A 70 8.79 9.56 18.17
C SER A 70 9.60 10.80 18.55
N ASP A 71 10.26 10.77 19.72
CA ASP A 71 11.08 11.88 20.20
C ASP A 71 12.44 11.97 19.47
N GLU A 72 12.92 10.82 18.94
CA GLU A 72 14.18 10.65 18.22
C GLU A 72 14.06 9.58 17.12
N GLY A 73 15.05 9.48 16.21
CA GLY A 73 15.07 8.45 15.17
C GLY A 73 15.55 8.93 13.79
N TRP A 74 15.92 10.18 13.63
CA TRP A 74 16.32 10.71 12.32
C TRP A 74 17.59 10.07 11.78
N ASP A 75 18.56 9.78 12.65
CA ASP A 75 19.82 9.14 12.22
C ASP A 75 19.57 7.70 11.76
N GLU A 76 18.66 7.00 12.43
CA GLU A 76 18.22 5.64 12.08
C GLU A 76 17.51 5.62 10.72
N LEU A 77 16.62 6.59 10.44
CA LEU A 77 15.98 6.72 9.14
C LEU A 77 16.99 6.98 8.02
N VAL A 78 17.95 7.89 8.26
CA VAL A 78 19.00 8.19 7.30
C VAL A 78 19.87 6.97 7.03
N GLU A 79 20.18 6.18 8.07
CA GLU A 79 20.94 4.93 7.92
C GLU A 79 20.16 3.86 7.13
N LEU A 80 18.84 3.74 7.35
CA LEU A 80 17.99 2.87 6.51
C LEU A 80 18.08 3.29 5.04
N ILE A 81 17.87 4.58 4.76
CA ILE A 81 17.90 5.11 3.38
C ILE A 81 19.29 4.92 2.75
N ARG A 82 20.35 5.18 3.51
CA ARG A 82 21.74 4.96 3.09
C ARG A 82 21.99 3.49 2.76
N THR A 83 21.52 2.58 3.60
CA THR A 83 21.66 1.13 3.40
C THR A 83 20.93 0.67 2.14
N ILE A 84 19.71 1.15 1.92
CA ILE A 84 18.99 0.88 0.67
C ILE A 84 19.83 1.30 -0.53
N GLU A 85 20.44 2.48 -0.50
CA GLU A 85 21.16 3.03 -1.64
C GLU A 85 22.51 2.36 -1.88
N PHE A 86 23.34 2.22 -0.83
CA PHE A 86 24.75 1.89 -0.99
C PHE A 86 25.16 0.52 -0.45
N ASP A 87 24.33 -0.12 0.40
CA ASP A 87 24.65 -1.37 1.06
C ASP A 87 23.49 -2.37 1.08
N PHE A 88 22.82 -2.48 -0.03
CA PHE A 88 21.60 -3.27 -0.19
C PHE A 88 21.75 -4.75 0.20
N ASN A 89 22.97 -5.31 0.09
CA ASN A 89 23.24 -6.68 0.53
C ASN A 89 23.07 -6.88 2.05
N ASN A 90 23.20 -5.83 2.83
CA ASN A 90 23.00 -5.81 4.28
C ASN A 90 21.61 -5.30 4.69
N LEU A 91 20.68 -5.13 3.76
CA LEU A 91 19.35 -4.57 4.03
C LEU A 91 18.60 -5.31 5.16
N GLN A 92 18.74 -6.64 5.23
CA GLN A 92 18.09 -7.46 6.28
C GLN A 92 18.61 -7.18 7.70
N SER A 93 19.72 -6.49 7.85
CA SER A 93 20.23 -6.09 9.18
C SER A 93 19.55 -4.84 9.75
N ILE A 94 18.76 -4.11 8.95
CA ILE A 94 18.12 -2.86 9.34
C ILE A 94 16.62 -2.81 8.96
N LEU A 95 16.15 -3.67 8.07
CA LEU A 95 14.77 -3.71 7.59
C LEU A 95 14.22 -5.13 7.64
N ASN A 96 13.03 -5.31 8.16
CA ASN A 96 12.28 -6.54 8.02
C ASN A 96 11.76 -6.67 6.57
N VAL A 97 12.63 -7.18 5.69
CA VAL A 97 12.34 -7.26 4.25
C VAL A 97 11.16 -8.18 3.97
N ASP A 98 11.01 -9.28 4.72
CA ASP A 98 9.88 -10.19 4.53
C ASP A 98 8.53 -9.48 4.76
N ARG A 99 8.42 -8.67 5.82
CA ARG A 99 7.22 -7.85 6.09
C ARG A 99 6.93 -6.85 4.97
N VAL A 100 7.98 -6.23 4.41
CA VAL A 100 7.84 -5.33 3.24
C VAL A 100 7.27 -6.08 2.04
N LEU A 101 7.79 -7.29 1.77
CA LEU A 101 7.33 -8.11 0.65
C LEU A 101 5.87 -8.54 0.80
N TRP A 102 5.44 -8.89 2.02
CA TRP A 102 4.04 -9.17 2.32
C TRP A 102 3.14 -7.93 2.10
N ALA A 103 3.57 -6.75 2.57
CA ALA A 103 2.82 -5.51 2.35
C ALA A 103 2.69 -5.19 0.85
N PHE A 104 3.78 -5.33 0.10
CA PHE A 104 3.76 -5.12 -1.35
C PHE A 104 2.87 -6.13 -2.07
N ALA A 105 2.91 -7.40 -1.69
CA ALA A 105 2.08 -8.44 -2.28
C ALA A 105 0.58 -8.21 -1.99
N ALA A 106 0.25 -7.87 -0.74
CA ALA A 106 -1.13 -7.55 -0.35
C ALA A 106 -1.69 -6.35 -1.12
N ASN A 107 -0.93 -5.24 -1.20
CA ASN A 107 -1.32 -4.06 -1.97
C ASN A 107 -1.59 -4.41 -3.44
N GLN A 108 -0.79 -5.28 -4.04
CA GLN A 108 -0.97 -5.70 -5.43
C GLN A 108 -2.20 -6.60 -5.61
N VAL A 109 -2.44 -7.55 -4.72
CA VAL A 109 -3.62 -8.44 -4.81
C VAL A 109 -4.90 -7.66 -4.60
N LEU A 110 -4.94 -6.78 -3.59
CA LEU A 110 -6.09 -5.94 -3.28
C LEU A 110 -6.23 -4.72 -4.22
N LEU A 111 -5.30 -4.57 -5.14
CA LEU A 111 -5.25 -3.46 -6.08
C LEU A 111 -5.31 -2.09 -5.37
N ASN A 112 -4.56 -1.97 -4.26
CA ASN A 112 -4.34 -0.70 -3.61
C ASN A 112 -3.31 0.11 -4.42
N LEU A 113 -3.79 1.10 -5.15
CA LEU A 113 -2.94 1.91 -6.04
C LEU A 113 -2.39 3.16 -5.36
N ASP A 114 -2.74 3.38 -4.11
CA ASP A 114 -2.40 4.57 -3.34
C ASP A 114 -1.42 4.25 -2.21
N CYS A 115 -0.30 3.63 -2.56
CA CYS A 115 0.70 3.18 -1.60
C CYS A 115 2.12 3.18 -2.20
N TYR A 116 3.13 2.87 -1.37
CA TYR A 116 4.55 2.94 -1.74
C TYR A 116 4.90 2.20 -3.04
N ASN A 117 4.39 0.98 -3.23
CA ASN A 117 4.75 0.14 -4.38
C ASN A 117 3.81 0.26 -5.57
N THR A 118 2.94 1.27 -5.59
CA THR A 118 2.00 1.52 -6.67
C THR A 118 2.09 2.95 -7.19
N TYR A 119 0.97 3.69 -7.30
CA TYR A 119 0.94 4.97 -7.99
C TYR A 119 1.54 6.11 -7.17
N TYR A 120 1.10 6.31 -5.91
CA TYR A 120 1.62 7.36 -5.03
C TYR A 120 2.43 6.80 -3.87
N VAL A 121 3.62 7.38 -3.65
CA VAL A 121 4.55 6.96 -2.59
C VAL A 121 4.16 7.58 -1.26
N HIS A 122 3.16 7.03 -0.62
CA HIS A 122 2.72 7.41 0.72
C HIS A 122 1.94 6.27 1.40
N ASN A 123 1.13 6.57 2.41
CA ASN A 123 0.24 5.64 3.08
C ASN A 123 0.95 4.45 3.75
N PHE A 124 2.02 4.75 4.48
CA PHE A 124 2.68 3.76 5.31
C PHE A 124 3.35 4.42 6.53
N TYR A 125 3.73 3.59 7.50
CA TYR A 125 4.61 3.98 8.59
C TYR A 125 5.87 3.14 8.57
N LEU A 126 6.94 3.69 9.12
CA LEU A 126 8.18 2.98 9.45
C LEU A 126 8.35 3.01 10.95
N TYR A 127 8.43 1.84 11.57
CA TYR A 127 8.67 1.69 13.00
C TYR A 127 9.92 0.85 13.22
N GLN A 128 10.89 1.34 13.99
CA GLN A 128 12.07 0.56 14.33
C GLN A 128 11.86 -0.13 15.68
N THR A 129 11.93 -1.46 15.68
CA THR A 129 11.84 -2.33 16.85
C THR A 129 13.15 -2.36 17.63
N GLU A 130 13.12 -2.81 18.90
CA GLU A 130 14.31 -2.87 19.80
C GLU A 130 15.46 -3.71 19.22
N ASP A 131 15.18 -4.65 18.33
CA ASP A 131 16.19 -5.43 17.60
C ASP A 131 16.87 -4.63 16.47
N GLY A 132 16.51 -3.37 16.29
CA GLY A 132 17.06 -2.47 15.29
C GLY A 132 16.44 -2.58 13.90
N LEU A 133 15.43 -3.42 13.70
CA LEU A 133 14.80 -3.61 12.41
C LEU A 133 13.63 -2.65 12.17
N PHE A 134 13.65 -1.92 11.09
CA PHE A 134 12.48 -1.18 10.64
C PHE A 134 11.37 -2.13 10.13
N GLN A 135 10.15 -1.83 10.55
CA GLN A 135 8.92 -2.50 10.17
C GLN A 135 8.10 -1.55 9.29
N MET A 136 7.76 -1.96 8.08
CA MET A 136 6.80 -1.20 7.27
C MET A 136 5.38 -1.58 7.70
N ILE A 137 4.55 -0.59 8.01
CA ILE A 137 3.16 -0.76 8.42
C ILE A 137 2.29 -0.06 7.37
N PRO A 138 1.51 -0.79 6.56
CA PRO A 138 0.53 -0.17 5.65
C PRO A 138 -0.47 0.70 6.40
N TRP A 139 -0.88 1.79 5.77
CA TRP A 139 -1.84 2.76 6.30
C TRP A 139 -2.77 3.22 5.19
N ASP A 140 -3.97 3.69 5.55
CA ASP A 140 -4.95 4.28 4.64
C ASP A 140 -5.27 3.40 3.42
N LEU A 141 -5.87 2.25 3.69
CA LEU A 141 -6.13 1.22 2.68
C LEU A 141 -7.49 1.41 1.96
N ASP A 142 -8.13 2.55 2.10
CA ASP A 142 -9.46 2.85 1.57
C ASP A 142 -9.49 2.92 0.03
N ASN A 143 -8.33 3.12 -0.60
CA ASN A 143 -8.15 3.05 -2.05
C ASN A 143 -7.86 1.63 -2.57
N SER A 144 -8.04 0.58 -1.75
CA SER A 144 -8.06 -0.80 -2.23
C SER A 144 -9.25 -1.07 -3.15
N PHE A 145 -9.18 -2.12 -3.95
CA PHE A 145 -10.20 -2.51 -4.93
C PHE A 145 -10.49 -1.41 -5.97
N THR A 146 -9.46 -0.67 -6.37
CA THR A 146 -9.59 0.48 -7.27
C THR A 146 -10.51 1.58 -6.76
N GLY A 147 -10.63 1.66 -5.42
CA GLY A 147 -11.36 2.74 -4.78
C GLY A 147 -10.91 4.08 -5.34
N GLY A 148 -11.84 4.89 -5.80
CA GLY A 148 -11.54 6.19 -6.34
C GLY A 148 -10.42 6.15 -7.37
N ILE A 149 -10.64 5.54 -8.53
CA ILE A 149 -9.78 5.78 -9.70
C ILE A 149 -9.93 7.26 -10.01
N MET A 150 -9.26 8.05 -9.24
CA MET A 150 -9.40 9.49 -9.08
C MET A 150 -9.05 10.22 -10.36
N GLY A 151 -9.88 10.05 -11.41
CA GLY A 151 -9.70 10.75 -12.67
C GLY A 151 -8.34 10.55 -13.33
N TRP A 152 -7.60 9.51 -12.95
CA TRP A 152 -6.33 9.17 -13.60
C TRP A 152 -6.61 8.69 -15.01
N ASN A 153 -6.37 9.59 -15.96
CA ASN A 153 -6.62 9.37 -17.38
C ASN A 153 -5.87 8.17 -17.99
N TYR A 154 -4.96 7.55 -17.20
CA TYR A 154 -4.15 6.41 -17.61
C TYR A 154 -4.79 5.06 -17.30
N TRP A 155 -5.82 5.04 -16.46
CA TRP A 155 -6.42 3.82 -15.94
C TRP A 155 -7.90 3.80 -16.29
N SER A 156 -8.29 3.00 -17.26
CA SER A 156 -9.69 2.59 -17.38
C SER A 156 -9.94 1.40 -16.45
N PRO A 157 -11.16 1.16 -15.98
CA PRO A 157 -11.48 -0.07 -15.23
C PRO A 157 -10.99 -1.35 -15.91
N ALA A 158 -10.99 -1.39 -17.25
CA ALA A 158 -10.50 -2.52 -18.01
C ALA A 158 -8.97 -2.72 -17.93
N ASN A 159 -8.20 -1.65 -17.71
CA ASN A 159 -6.74 -1.74 -17.65
C ASN A 159 -6.23 -1.86 -16.22
N VAL A 160 -6.96 -1.35 -15.25
CA VAL A 160 -6.51 -1.30 -13.86
C VAL A 160 -6.38 -2.69 -13.24
N TYR A 161 -7.21 -3.65 -13.62
CA TYR A 161 -7.12 -5.04 -13.16
C TYR A 161 -5.83 -5.72 -13.62
N GLU A 162 -5.26 -5.26 -14.74
CA GLU A 162 -4.02 -5.73 -15.34
C GLU A 162 -2.80 -4.91 -14.90
N PHE A 163 -2.91 -4.15 -13.80
CA PHE A 163 -1.76 -3.44 -13.26
C PHE A 163 -0.61 -4.39 -12.98
N GLU A 164 0.55 -4.11 -13.61
CA GLU A 164 1.72 -4.99 -13.57
C GLU A 164 2.31 -5.09 -12.16
N PRO A 165 2.29 -6.28 -11.51
CA PRO A 165 2.76 -6.44 -10.13
C PRO A 165 4.27 -6.26 -9.94
N TYR A 166 5.05 -6.31 -11.03
CA TYR A 166 6.51 -6.16 -11.02
C TYR A 166 6.97 -4.83 -11.61
N ILE A 167 6.08 -3.86 -11.72
CA ILE A 167 6.43 -2.55 -12.27
C ILE A 167 7.39 -1.79 -11.34
N LEU A 168 8.42 -1.19 -11.92
CA LEU A 168 9.43 -0.41 -11.20
C LEU A 168 9.02 1.07 -10.97
N GLY A 169 7.73 1.33 -10.94
CA GLY A 169 7.16 2.68 -10.78
C GLY A 169 6.14 2.97 -11.88
N PRO A 170 5.46 4.12 -11.85
CA PRO A 170 4.52 4.48 -12.90
C PRO A 170 5.23 4.50 -14.25
N PRO A 171 4.55 4.11 -15.33
CA PRO A 171 5.12 4.13 -16.67
C PRO A 171 5.35 5.57 -17.10
N LEU A 172 6.56 6.06 -16.89
CA LEU A 172 6.97 7.40 -17.30
C LEU A 172 7.69 7.37 -18.63
N VAL A 173 7.33 8.32 -19.47
CA VAL A 173 8.03 8.56 -20.72
C VAL A 173 9.24 9.46 -20.41
N GLY A 174 10.45 8.86 -20.37
CA GLY A 174 11.69 9.58 -20.12
C GLY A 174 12.43 9.11 -18.86
N SER A 175 13.40 9.91 -18.39
CA SER A 175 14.09 9.63 -17.13
C SER A 175 13.18 9.92 -15.95
N THR A 176 12.99 8.93 -15.07
CA THR A 176 12.19 9.08 -13.85
C THR A 176 12.84 10.11 -12.92
N PRO A 177 12.17 11.22 -12.59
CA PRO A 177 12.72 12.19 -11.65
C PRO A 177 12.86 11.58 -10.26
N ALA A 178 13.76 12.13 -9.43
CA ALA A 178 14.08 11.61 -8.11
C ALA A 178 12.83 11.43 -7.21
N TRP A 179 11.89 12.36 -7.28
CA TRP A 179 10.67 12.33 -6.47
C TRP A 179 9.66 11.23 -6.88
N GLU A 180 9.81 10.64 -8.07
CA GLU A 180 8.99 9.50 -8.51
C GLU A 180 9.69 8.16 -8.36
N GLN A 181 10.98 8.16 -8.02
CA GLN A 181 11.73 6.92 -7.82
C GLN A 181 11.25 6.16 -6.58
N ARG A 182 11.40 4.85 -6.61
CA ARG A 182 11.10 3.92 -5.52
C ARG A 182 12.30 3.01 -5.28
N PRO A 183 13.38 3.53 -4.65
CA PRO A 183 14.64 2.80 -4.55
C PRO A 183 14.50 1.43 -3.90
N LEU A 184 13.72 1.33 -2.81
CA LEU A 184 13.50 0.04 -2.14
C LEU A 184 12.78 -0.96 -3.05
N LEU A 185 11.69 -0.56 -3.71
CA LEU A 185 10.94 -1.42 -4.63
C LEU A 185 11.81 -1.87 -5.80
N ASN A 186 12.53 -0.93 -6.44
CA ASN A 186 13.36 -1.23 -7.60
C ASN A 186 14.43 -2.26 -7.25
N LYS A 187 15.18 -2.04 -6.17
CA LYS A 187 16.25 -2.95 -5.73
C LYS A 187 15.73 -4.31 -5.29
N ILE A 188 14.56 -4.37 -4.66
CA ILE A 188 13.87 -5.63 -4.34
C ILE A 188 13.54 -6.39 -5.63
N LEU A 189 12.91 -5.76 -6.60
CA LEU A 189 12.48 -6.42 -7.83
C LEU A 189 13.63 -6.77 -8.79
N GLU A 190 14.74 -6.05 -8.71
CA GLU A 190 15.98 -6.36 -9.44
C GLU A 190 16.77 -7.50 -8.78
N ASN A 191 16.63 -7.72 -7.48
CA ASN A 191 17.27 -8.82 -6.76
C ASN A 191 16.48 -10.12 -6.93
N GLY A 192 17.07 -11.12 -7.60
CA GLY A 192 16.40 -12.38 -7.93
C GLY A 192 15.88 -13.15 -6.71
N PHE A 193 16.55 -13.10 -5.56
CA PHE A 193 16.09 -13.75 -4.34
C PHE A 193 14.81 -13.09 -3.80
N TYR A 194 14.83 -11.77 -3.62
CA TYR A 194 13.67 -11.04 -3.11
C TYR A 194 12.48 -11.04 -4.09
N ARG A 195 12.75 -10.96 -5.40
CA ARG A 195 11.72 -11.08 -6.44
C ARG A 195 11.02 -12.43 -6.41
N ASN A 196 11.77 -13.51 -6.20
CA ASN A 196 11.20 -14.85 -6.07
C ASN A 196 10.37 -14.99 -4.78
N LEU A 197 10.84 -14.43 -3.66
CA LEU A 197 10.11 -14.43 -2.39
C LEU A 197 8.82 -13.61 -2.49
N TYR A 198 8.88 -12.44 -3.10
CA TYR A 198 7.71 -11.62 -3.41
C TYR A 198 6.68 -12.38 -4.25
N SER A 199 7.14 -13.09 -5.30
CA SER A 199 6.27 -13.95 -6.13
C SER A 199 5.65 -15.09 -5.31
N ALA A 200 6.37 -15.62 -4.32
CA ALA A 200 5.84 -16.64 -3.40
C ALA A 200 4.73 -16.06 -2.52
N HIS A 201 4.92 -14.85 -1.97
CA HIS A 201 3.88 -14.17 -1.19
C HIS A 201 2.63 -13.86 -2.01
N LEU A 202 2.79 -13.38 -3.26
CA LEU A 202 1.65 -13.21 -4.18
C LEU A 202 0.88 -14.50 -4.36
N ARG A 203 1.57 -15.63 -4.63
CA ARG A 203 0.93 -16.96 -4.78
C ARG A 203 0.21 -17.39 -3.50
N THR A 204 0.82 -17.16 -2.34
CA THR A 204 0.22 -17.53 -1.06
C THR A 204 -1.09 -16.77 -0.86
N ILE A 205 -1.09 -15.44 -1.03
CA ILE A 205 -2.31 -14.64 -0.89
C ILE A 205 -3.39 -15.10 -1.89
N ILE A 206 -3.03 -15.28 -3.17
CA ILE A 206 -3.98 -15.70 -4.22
C ILE A 206 -4.61 -17.05 -3.89
N ASN A 207 -3.83 -17.99 -3.36
CA ASN A 207 -4.32 -19.34 -3.08
C ASN A 207 -5.10 -19.45 -1.76
N GLU A 208 -4.83 -18.60 -0.80
CA GLU A 208 -5.44 -18.65 0.54
C GLU A 208 -6.62 -17.68 0.68
N LEU A 209 -6.82 -16.78 -0.28
CA LEU A 209 -7.89 -15.79 -0.22
C LEU A 209 -9.27 -16.47 -0.41
N ASP A 210 -10.05 -16.52 0.66
CA ASP A 210 -11.42 -17.03 0.63
C ASP A 210 -12.40 -15.96 0.17
N THR A 211 -12.64 -15.90 -1.14
CA THR A 211 -13.55 -14.92 -1.74
C THR A 211 -15.00 -15.10 -1.30
N ALA A 212 -15.42 -16.33 -0.92
CA ALA A 212 -16.77 -16.57 -0.41
C ALA A 212 -16.93 -16.00 1.00
N ALA A 213 -15.93 -16.18 1.86
CA ALA A 213 -15.92 -15.57 3.20
C ALA A 213 -15.88 -14.04 3.11
N ILE A 214 -15.10 -13.46 2.19
CA ILE A 214 -15.07 -12.01 1.95
C ILE A 214 -16.46 -11.50 1.56
N ARG A 215 -17.14 -12.17 0.63
CA ARG A 215 -18.49 -11.81 0.22
C ARG A 215 -19.45 -11.82 1.40
N THR A 216 -19.48 -12.89 2.19
CA THR A 216 -20.32 -13.00 3.38
C THR A 216 -20.06 -11.87 4.36
N ASN A 217 -18.79 -11.56 4.61
CA ASN A 217 -18.43 -10.44 5.50
C ASN A 217 -18.92 -9.08 4.96
N ILE A 218 -18.85 -8.86 3.65
CA ILE A 218 -19.36 -7.63 3.03
C ILE A 218 -20.88 -7.53 3.24
N GLU A 219 -21.63 -8.60 2.95
CA GLU A 219 -23.07 -8.66 3.10
C GLU A 219 -23.50 -8.42 4.56
N ASP A 220 -22.85 -9.08 5.52
CA ASP A 220 -23.09 -8.90 6.96
C ASP A 220 -22.83 -7.46 7.42
N LEU A 221 -21.74 -6.84 6.94
CA LEU A 221 -21.39 -5.46 7.26
C LEU A 221 -22.35 -4.46 6.61
N GLN A 222 -22.79 -4.72 5.38
CA GLN A 222 -23.79 -3.90 4.70
C GLN A 222 -25.13 -3.93 5.47
N ASP A 223 -25.60 -5.11 5.86
CA ASP A 223 -26.84 -5.26 6.62
C ASP A 223 -26.76 -4.58 8.00
N LEU A 224 -25.62 -4.71 8.68
CA LEU A 224 -25.38 -4.04 9.95
C LEU A 224 -25.37 -2.52 9.82
N ALA A 225 -24.75 -1.98 8.79
CA ALA A 225 -24.59 -0.54 8.60
C ALA A 225 -25.84 0.13 7.99
N TYR A 226 -26.66 -0.61 7.25
CA TYR A 226 -27.74 -0.06 6.42
C TYR A 226 -28.71 0.86 7.17
N PRO A 227 -29.18 0.58 8.39
CA PRO A 227 -30.05 1.50 9.13
C PRO A 227 -29.42 2.89 9.35
N ALA A 228 -28.11 2.95 9.54
CA ALA A 228 -27.37 4.20 9.67
C ALA A 228 -27.14 4.87 8.30
N VAL A 229 -26.85 4.09 7.27
CA VAL A 229 -26.70 4.57 5.87
C VAL A 229 -27.98 5.28 5.40
N VAL A 230 -29.15 4.72 5.69
CA VAL A 230 -30.45 5.34 5.30
C VAL A 230 -30.62 6.72 5.95
N GLN A 231 -30.14 6.88 7.19
CA GLN A 231 -30.24 8.13 7.94
C GLN A 231 -29.16 9.16 7.54
N ASP A 232 -28.10 8.73 6.89
CA ASP A 232 -27.02 9.62 6.49
C ASP A 232 -27.42 10.44 5.25
N VAL A 233 -27.73 11.71 5.47
CA VAL A 233 -28.09 12.66 4.43
C VAL A 233 -26.86 13.25 3.70
N ASN A 234 -25.67 13.05 4.23
CA ASN A 234 -24.41 13.59 3.70
C ASN A 234 -23.66 12.61 2.80
N LYS A 235 -24.08 11.34 2.76
CA LYS A 235 -23.39 10.35 1.92
C LYS A 235 -23.46 10.70 0.44
N PRO A 236 -22.37 10.50 -0.33
CA PRO A 236 -22.30 10.89 -1.75
C PRO A 236 -22.97 9.88 -2.71
N PHE A 237 -23.53 8.78 -2.19
CA PHE A 237 -24.13 7.69 -2.96
C PHE A 237 -25.57 7.40 -2.50
N SER A 238 -26.36 6.77 -3.36
CA SER A 238 -27.72 6.34 -3.03
C SER A 238 -27.73 5.07 -2.16
N ASN A 239 -28.86 4.79 -1.49
CA ASN A 239 -29.02 3.56 -0.73
C ASN A 239 -28.88 2.29 -1.61
N ALA A 240 -29.29 2.36 -2.88
CA ALA A 240 -29.11 1.26 -3.82
C ALA A 240 -27.63 1.05 -4.16
N GLN A 241 -26.89 2.12 -4.42
CA GLN A 241 -25.45 2.06 -4.71
C GLN A 241 -24.64 1.52 -3.54
N PHE A 242 -25.09 1.68 -2.31
CA PHE A 242 -24.43 1.10 -1.14
C PHE A 242 -24.35 -0.44 -1.22
N TYR A 243 -25.43 -1.10 -1.64
CA TYR A 243 -25.40 -2.56 -1.87
C TYR A 243 -24.74 -2.92 -3.19
N GLU A 244 -25.01 -2.15 -4.25
CA GLU A 244 -24.50 -2.42 -5.58
C GLU A 244 -22.96 -2.45 -5.62
N ASN A 245 -22.30 -1.59 -4.84
CA ASN A 245 -20.84 -1.47 -4.86
C ASN A 245 -20.09 -2.69 -4.28
N ALA A 246 -20.77 -3.60 -3.62
CA ALA A 246 -20.18 -4.91 -3.29
C ALA A 246 -19.78 -5.66 -4.56
N GLU A 247 -20.62 -5.64 -5.60
CA GLU A 247 -20.43 -6.40 -6.84
C GLU A 247 -19.98 -5.55 -8.02
N ASN A 248 -20.55 -4.36 -8.17
CA ASN A 248 -20.40 -3.54 -9.37
C ASN A 248 -19.77 -2.20 -9.09
N ALA A 249 -19.08 -1.67 -10.10
CA ALA A 249 -18.63 -0.29 -10.07
C ALA A 249 -19.82 0.67 -9.97
N ILE A 250 -19.69 1.68 -9.11
CA ILE A 250 -20.65 2.78 -9.00
C ILE A 250 -19.99 4.10 -9.38
N TRP A 251 -20.81 5.04 -9.79
CA TRP A 251 -20.39 6.38 -10.14
C TRP A 251 -21.16 7.40 -9.30
N THR A 252 -20.39 8.25 -8.64
CA THR A 252 -20.89 9.43 -7.92
C THR A 252 -20.15 10.66 -8.48
N ASN A 253 -19.57 11.50 -7.65
CA ASN A 253 -18.58 12.49 -8.12
C ASN A 253 -17.27 11.82 -8.58
N TRP A 254 -17.04 10.59 -8.16
CA TRP A 254 -15.90 9.72 -8.49
C TRP A 254 -16.42 8.33 -8.87
N GLY A 255 -15.61 7.57 -9.59
CA GLY A 255 -15.87 6.16 -9.85
C GLY A 255 -15.29 5.29 -8.75
N PHE A 256 -16.06 4.31 -8.27
CA PHE A 256 -15.60 3.30 -7.31
C PHE A 256 -15.76 1.93 -7.93
N GLY A 257 -14.71 1.12 -7.93
CA GLY A 257 -14.78 -0.28 -8.38
C GLY A 257 -15.73 -1.09 -7.50
N GLY A 258 -16.35 -2.12 -8.05
CA GLY A 258 -17.03 -3.13 -7.25
C GLY A 258 -15.99 -3.99 -6.52
N ILE A 259 -16.18 -4.23 -5.24
CA ILE A 259 -15.18 -4.97 -4.44
C ILE A 259 -14.97 -6.37 -5.02
N MET A 260 -16.05 -7.13 -5.20
CA MET A 260 -15.97 -8.52 -5.64
C MET A 260 -15.61 -8.66 -7.12
N SER A 261 -16.13 -7.78 -8.00
CA SER A 261 -15.75 -7.81 -9.41
C SER A 261 -14.29 -7.45 -9.63
N THR A 262 -13.80 -6.44 -8.90
CA THR A 262 -12.38 -6.05 -8.93
C THR A 262 -11.48 -7.20 -8.48
N LEU A 263 -11.83 -7.82 -7.35
CA LEU A 263 -11.08 -8.94 -6.81
C LEU A 263 -11.05 -10.12 -7.78
N HIS A 264 -12.20 -10.46 -8.39
CA HIS A 264 -12.32 -11.54 -9.37
C HIS A 264 -11.40 -11.30 -10.57
N GLU A 265 -11.51 -10.15 -11.22
CA GLU A 265 -10.72 -9.82 -12.41
C GLU A 265 -9.22 -9.76 -12.08
N ARG A 266 -8.88 -9.17 -10.90
CA ARG A 266 -7.50 -9.09 -10.45
C ARG A 266 -6.87 -10.45 -10.19
N LEU A 267 -7.60 -11.36 -9.54
CA LEU A 267 -7.13 -12.72 -9.27
C LEU A 267 -6.96 -13.52 -10.57
N LEU A 268 -7.84 -13.35 -11.56
CA LEU A 268 -7.70 -13.98 -12.89
C LEU A 268 -6.40 -13.50 -13.56
N TYR A 269 -6.17 -12.19 -13.57
CA TYR A 269 -4.94 -11.63 -14.16
C TYR A 269 -3.69 -12.15 -13.45
N LEU A 270 -3.62 -12.03 -12.12
CA LEU A 270 -2.45 -12.44 -11.34
C LEU A 270 -2.17 -13.94 -11.47
N SER A 271 -3.22 -14.78 -11.47
CA SER A 271 -3.08 -16.24 -11.62
C SER A 271 -2.58 -16.63 -13.00
N SER A 272 -2.81 -15.81 -14.02
CA SER A 272 -2.30 -16.03 -15.38
C SER A 272 -0.92 -15.44 -15.63
N HIS A 273 -0.43 -14.60 -14.70
CA HIS A 273 0.84 -13.88 -14.88
C HIS A 273 2.03 -14.85 -14.92
N PRO A 274 2.95 -14.76 -15.93
CA PRO A 274 4.00 -15.75 -16.15
C PRO A 274 4.95 -15.96 -14.97
N GLU A 275 5.24 -14.93 -14.18
CA GLU A 275 6.11 -15.05 -13.00
C GLU A 275 5.37 -15.62 -11.77
N ILE A 276 4.08 -15.35 -11.64
CA ILE A 276 3.27 -15.85 -10.54
C ILE A 276 2.88 -17.29 -10.77
N ASN A 277 2.56 -17.66 -12.01
CA ASN A 277 2.11 -19.02 -12.40
C ASN A 277 3.27 -20.01 -12.60
N ARG A 278 4.49 -19.69 -12.19
CA ARG A 278 5.61 -20.65 -12.24
C ARG A 278 5.36 -21.80 -11.26
N THR A 279 5.44 -23.01 -11.75
CA THR A 279 5.46 -24.21 -10.90
C THR A 279 6.72 -24.22 -10.05
N ALA A 280 6.57 -24.52 -8.76
CA ALA A 280 7.72 -24.74 -7.90
C ALA A 280 8.56 -25.94 -8.44
N PRO A 281 9.88 -25.88 -8.40
CA PRO A 281 10.71 -27.04 -8.79
C PRO A 281 10.39 -28.24 -7.90
N ILE A 282 10.17 -29.39 -8.52
CA ILE A 282 10.01 -30.65 -7.79
C ILE A 282 11.40 -31.15 -7.43
N ILE A 283 11.64 -31.38 -6.13
CA ILE A 283 12.87 -32.04 -5.66
C ILE A 283 12.57 -33.54 -5.70
N ASP A 284 13.09 -34.21 -6.72
CA ASP A 284 12.83 -35.64 -6.92
C ASP A 284 13.65 -36.56 -5.99
N SER A 285 14.76 -36.06 -5.42
CA SER A 285 15.57 -36.77 -4.41
C SER A 285 16.48 -35.78 -3.66
N VAL A 286 16.72 -36.06 -2.40
CA VAL A 286 17.75 -35.43 -1.58
C VAL A 286 18.84 -36.46 -1.33
#